data_2f529b2ee622d784fd73ce5b35803b03
#
_entry.id   2f529b2ee622d784fd73ce5b35803b03
#
_cell.length_a   1.000
_cell.length_b   1.000
_cell.length_c   1.000
_cell.angle_alpha   90.00
_cell.angle_beta   90.00
_cell.angle_gamma   90.00
#
_symmetry.space_group_name_H-M   'P 1'
#
loop_
_entity.id
_entity.type
_entity.pdbx_description
1 polymer ?
#
loop_
_entity_poly.entity_id
_entity_poly.type
_entity_poly.pdbx_seq_one_letter_code
_entity_poly.pdbx_strand_id
1 'polypeptide(L)'
;MIAIGPLRPTALLAKQAASVHGLSGGRLTLGLGVGARTDDYETAAVEHRGRGRKLGEQLAYIRGGVDVDRVGPSRDGIELLVGGLSGHAFGRMARYADGYAHAGGPPRAFAGAAARAEAAWRDFGRPGRPRLWGQGYASLVDTERGNAYLRDYYGFTGGFVERIVAENLTSARAVKDFVRGYEEAGCDELVIFTTTPDIEELERLQEALA
;
A
#
# COMPACT_ATOMS: atom_id res chain seq x y z
N MET A 1 1.11 3.02 4.33
CA MET A 1 0.56 3.28 2.99
C MET A 1 -0.78 2.58 2.74
N ILE A 2 -1.04 1.39 3.26
CA ILE A 2 -2.28 0.63 3.04
C ILE A 2 -3.05 0.44 4.34
N ALA A 3 -4.36 0.73 4.33
CA ALA A 3 -5.24 0.39 5.43
C ALA A 3 -5.79 -1.03 5.28
N ILE A 4 -5.94 -1.74 6.40
CA ILE A 4 -6.56 -3.08 6.41
C ILE A 4 -8.07 -2.88 6.42
N GLY A 5 -8.69 -2.90 5.24
CA GLY A 5 -10.11 -2.64 5.07
C GLY A 5 -11.00 -3.54 5.94
N PRO A 6 -10.82 -4.88 5.93
CA PRO A 6 -11.70 -5.81 6.63
C PRO A 6 -11.81 -5.63 8.15
N LEU A 7 -10.86 -4.95 8.78
CA LEU A 7 -10.95 -4.60 10.21
C LEU A 7 -12.00 -3.52 10.52
N ARG A 8 -12.54 -2.87 9.49
CA ARG A 8 -13.46 -1.73 9.62
C ARG A 8 -14.85 -2.06 9.09
N PRO A 9 -15.92 -1.51 9.71
CA PRO A 9 -17.24 -1.54 9.12
C PRO A 9 -17.26 -0.81 7.77
N THR A 10 -17.87 -1.39 6.75
CA THR A 10 -17.84 -0.90 5.37
C THR A 10 -18.34 0.54 5.24
N ALA A 11 -19.50 0.85 5.81
CA ALA A 11 -20.09 2.19 5.74
C ALA A 11 -19.21 3.25 6.46
N LEU A 12 -18.60 2.88 7.60
CA LEU A 12 -17.70 3.76 8.33
C LEU A 12 -16.43 4.06 7.52
N LEU A 13 -15.81 3.03 6.94
CA LEU A 13 -14.63 3.18 6.08
C LEU A 13 -14.94 4.12 4.89
N ALA A 14 -16.06 3.89 4.22
CA ALA A 14 -16.47 4.71 3.08
C ALA A 14 -16.75 6.16 3.48
N LYS A 15 -17.44 6.39 4.62
CA LYS A 15 -17.70 7.74 5.14
C LYS A 15 -16.39 8.45 5.52
N GLN A 16 -15.48 7.78 6.20
CA GLN A 16 -14.17 8.36 6.56
C GLN A 16 -13.39 8.74 5.30
N ALA A 17 -13.34 7.86 4.31
CA ALA A 17 -12.68 8.13 3.03
C ALA A 17 -13.30 9.36 2.32
N ALA A 18 -14.63 9.42 2.21
CA ALA A 18 -15.33 10.54 1.61
C ALA A 18 -15.08 11.86 2.36
N SER A 19 -15.07 11.82 3.70
CA SER A 19 -14.79 13.01 4.52
C SER A 19 -13.36 13.51 4.32
N VAL A 20 -12.36 12.63 4.32
CA VAL A 20 -10.96 13.01 4.07
C VAL A 20 -10.80 13.52 2.64
N HIS A 21 -11.43 12.87 1.67
CA HIS A 21 -11.40 13.31 0.27
C HIS A 21 -11.96 14.73 0.11
N GLY A 22 -13.14 15.00 0.67
CA GLY A 22 -13.76 16.32 0.65
C GLY A 22 -12.91 17.38 1.38
N LEU A 23 -12.45 17.10 2.60
CA LEU A 23 -11.61 18.03 3.38
C LEU A 23 -10.26 18.32 2.74
N SER A 24 -9.69 17.35 2.02
CA SER A 24 -8.44 17.53 1.29
C SER A 24 -8.59 18.22 -0.07
N GLY A 25 -9.79 18.59 -0.49
CA GLY A 25 -10.03 19.12 -1.84
C GLY A 25 -9.77 18.10 -2.94
N GLY A 26 -10.18 16.83 -2.72
CA GLY A 26 -10.08 15.79 -3.71
C GLY A 26 -8.71 15.09 -3.82
N ARG A 27 -7.82 15.24 -2.84
CA ARG A 27 -6.44 14.73 -2.91
C ARG A 27 -6.21 13.37 -2.26
N LEU A 28 -7.29 12.69 -1.82
CA LEU A 28 -7.13 11.39 -1.17
C LEU A 28 -6.82 10.28 -2.19
N THR A 29 -5.70 9.61 -2.00
CA THR A 29 -5.45 8.27 -2.53
C THR A 29 -5.61 7.27 -1.40
N LEU A 30 -6.53 6.31 -1.54
CA LEU A 30 -6.86 5.31 -0.52
C LEU A 30 -6.33 3.94 -0.91
N GLY A 31 -5.26 3.50 -0.26
CA GLY A 31 -4.75 2.13 -0.38
C GLY A 31 -5.48 1.17 0.57
N LEU A 32 -5.97 0.05 0.05
CA LEU A 32 -6.67 -0.98 0.82
C LEU A 32 -6.04 -2.36 0.61
N GLY A 33 -5.95 -3.12 1.70
CA GLY A 33 -5.46 -4.49 1.70
C GLY A 33 -6.21 -5.37 2.71
N VAL A 34 -5.94 -6.68 2.64
CA VAL A 34 -6.53 -7.65 3.58
C VAL A 34 -5.74 -7.79 4.88
N GLY A 35 -4.51 -7.26 4.94
CA GLY A 35 -3.63 -7.50 6.09
C GLY A 35 -3.08 -8.93 6.13
N ALA A 36 -1.89 -9.08 6.70
CA ALA A 36 -1.20 -10.36 6.85
C ALA A 36 -1.23 -10.88 8.30
N ARG A 37 -1.43 -9.99 9.28
CA ARG A 37 -1.37 -10.30 10.71
C ARG A 37 -2.69 -10.87 11.20
N THR A 38 -2.66 -12.04 11.84
CA THR A 38 -3.84 -12.65 12.47
C THR A 38 -4.21 -11.97 13.77
N ASP A 39 -3.21 -11.51 14.53
CA ASP A 39 -3.38 -10.79 15.79
C ASP A 39 -4.12 -9.45 15.63
N ASP A 40 -3.96 -8.75 14.51
CA ASP A 40 -4.78 -7.58 14.19
C ASP A 40 -6.28 -7.91 14.14
N TYR A 41 -6.62 -9.07 13.59
CA TYR A 41 -8.01 -9.55 13.49
C TYR A 41 -8.55 -10.00 14.83
N GLU A 42 -7.75 -10.68 15.63
CA GLU A 42 -8.09 -11.09 16.99
C GLU A 42 -8.35 -9.87 17.88
N THR A 43 -7.44 -8.89 17.86
CA THR A 43 -7.58 -7.65 18.63
C THR A 43 -8.81 -6.84 18.22
N ALA A 44 -9.12 -6.83 16.92
CA ALA A 44 -10.29 -6.13 16.40
C ALA A 44 -11.60 -6.91 16.57
N ALA A 45 -11.57 -8.12 17.13
CA ALA A 45 -12.71 -9.04 17.22
C ALA A 45 -13.41 -9.26 15.85
N VAL A 46 -12.62 -9.36 14.79
CA VAL A 46 -13.09 -9.57 13.40
C VAL A 46 -12.59 -10.93 12.91
N GLU A 47 -13.46 -11.70 12.28
CA GLU A 47 -13.10 -12.98 11.72
C GLU A 47 -12.07 -12.83 10.57
N HIS A 48 -10.94 -13.52 10.70
CA HIS A 48 -9.88 -13.53 9.68
C HIS A 48 -10.30 -14.25 8.40
N ARG A 49 -11.13 -15.30 8.53
CA ARG A 49 -11.68 -16.03 7.39
C ARG A 49 -12.65 -15.14 6.61
N GLY A 50 -12.59 -15.18 5.29
CA GLY A 50 -13.49 -14.36 4.46
C GLY A 50 -13.05 -12.91 4.25
N ARG A 51 -11.92 -12.47 4.85
CA ARG A 51 -11.40 -11.10 4.73
C ARG A 51 -11.24 -10.61 3.28
N GLY A 52 -10.89 -11.51 2.37
CA GLY A 52 -10.78 -11.19 0.94
C GLY A 52 -12.12 -10.87 0.29
N ARG A 53 -13.19 -11.58 0.66
CA ARG A 53 -14.56 -11.28 0.21
C ARG A 53 -15.02 -9.95 0.77
N LYS A 54 -14.84 -9.73 2.08
CA LYS A 54 -15.20 -8.46 2.74
C LYS A 54 -14.49 -7.26 2.10
N LEU A 55 -13.19 -7.38 1.77
CA LEU A 55 -12.49 -6.31 1.04
C LEU A 55 -13.10 -6.07 -0.35
N GLY A 56 -13.48 -7.12 -1.09
CA GLY A 56 -14.16 -6.97 -2.38
C GLY A 56 -15.48 -6.22 -2.26
N GLU A 57 -16.29 -6.54 -1.25
CA GLU A 57 -17.54 -5.86 -0.94
C GLU A 57 -17.32 -4.37 -0.58
N GLN A 58 -16.27 -4.08 0.20
CA GLN A 58 -15.89 -2.70 0.57
C GLN A 58 -15.48 -1.88 -0.65
N LEU A 59 -14.67 -2.44 -1.54
CA LEU A 59 -14.24 -1.77 -2.76
C LEU A 59 -15.42 -1.49 -3.69
N ALA A 60 -16.32 -2.46 -3.86
CA ALA A 60 -17.55 -2.30 -4.64
C ALA A 60 -18.42 -1.19 -4.04
N TYR A 61 -18.58 -1.16 -2.71
CA TYR A 61 -19.34 -0.15 -2.00
C TYR A 61 -18.78 1.26 -2.20
N ILE A 62 -17.45 1.42 -2.07
CA ILE A 62 -16.76 2.71 -2.27
C ILE A 62 -16.92 3.19 -3.72
N ARG A 63 -16.96 2.28 -4.70
CA ARG A 63 -17.18 2.61 -6.13
C ARG A 63 -18.65 2.88 -6.50
N GLY A 64 -19.55 2.95 -5.55
CA GLY A 64 -20.96 3.26 -5.80
C GLY A 64 -21.83 2.07 -6.19
N GLY A 65 -21.34 0.83 -5.96
CA GLY A 65 -22.09 -0.40 -6.26
C GLY A 65 -23.31 -0.68 -5.34
N VAL A 66 -23.55 0.17 -4.36
CA VAL A 66 -24.70 0.13 -3.47
C VAL A 66 -25.26 1.54 -3.36
N ASP A 67 -26.55 1.70 -3.56
CA ASP A 67 -27.26 2.97 -3.42
C ASP A 67 -27.21 3.44 -1.96
N VAL A 68 -26.31 4.36 -1.68
CA VAL A 68 -26.09 4.95 -0.34
C VAL A 68 -26.01 6.47 -0.43
N ASP A 69 -26.78 7.07 -1.31
CA ASP A 69 -26.83 8.51 -1.57
C ASP A 69 -27.17 9.40 -0.35
N ARG A 70 -27.27 8.80 0.84
CA ARG A 70 -27.74 9.47 2.04
C ARG A 70 -26.70 9.68 3.14
N VAL A 71 -25.44 9.27 2.96
CA VAL A 71 -24.48 9.30 4.08
C VAL A 71 -23.15 9.94 3.66
N GLY A 72 -23.09 11.26 3.75
CA GLY A 72 -21.83 12.01 3.72
C GLY A 72 -21.45 12.60 2.35
N PRO A 73 -20.22 13.15 2.25
CA PRO A 73 -19.74 13.72 1.00
C PRO A 73 -19.61 12.68 -0.10
N SER A 74 -19.57 13.14 -1.37
CA SER A 74 -19.32 12.27 -2.51
C SER A 74 -18.02 11.47 -2.36
N ARG A 75 -18.06 10.25 -2.88
CA ARG A 75 -16.88 9.36 -2.99
C ARG A 75 -16.30 9.37 -4.40
N ASP A 76 -16.90 10.16 -5.28
CA ASP A 76 -16.47 10.28 -6.66
C ASP A 76 -15.07 10.88 -6.71
N GLY A 77 -14.23 10.31 -7.55
CA GLY A 77 -12.83 10.76 -7.70
C GLY A 77 -11.85 10.27 -6.64
N ILE A 78 -12.27 9.50 -5.62
CA ILE A 78 -11.29 8.86 -4.72
C ILE A 78 -10.46 7.88 -5.51
N GLU A 79 -9.15 8.14 -5.59
CA GLU A 79 -8.20 7.18 -6.14
C GLU A 79 -8.06 5.98 -5.20
N LEU A 80 -8.34 4.77 -5.71
CA LEU A 80 -8.24 3.53 -4.94
C LEU A 80 -7.05 2.70 -5.39
N LEU A 81 -6.24 2.28 -4.44
CA LEU A 81 -5.16 1.31 -4.66
C LEU A 81 -5.45 0.01 -3.88
N VAL A 82 -5.09 -1.11 -4.45
CA VAL A 82 -5.19 -2.41 -3.77
C VAL A 82 -3.81 -3.01 -3.60
N GLY A 83 -3.51 -3.44 -2.37
CA GLY A 83 -2.28 -4.17 -2.04
C GLY A 83 -2.48 -5.68 -1.94
N GLY A 84 -1.36 -6.40 -2.07
CA GLY A 84 -1.28 -7.85 -1.93
C GLY A 84 -0.69 -8.54 -3.16
N LEU A 85 -0.14 -9.75 -2.97
CA LEU A 85 0.62 -10.47 -3.99
C LEU A 85 -0.13 -11.67 -4.61
N SER A 86 -1.36 -11.95 -4.15
CA SER A 86 -2.16 -13.06 -4.66
C SER A 86 -2.89 -12.70 -5.96
N GLY A 87 -3.22 -13.68 -6.79
CA GLY A 87 -4.08 -13.46 -7.96
C GLY A 87 -5.42 -12.81 -7.62
N HIS A 88 -5.98 -13.12 -6.44
CA HIS A 88 -7.18 -12.46 -5.94
C HIS A 88 -6.99 -10.97 -5.63
N ALA A 89 -5.79 -10.54 -5.21
CA ALA A 89 -5.51 -9.12 -5.00
C ALA A 89 -5.47 -8.37 -6.33
N PHE A 90 -4.77 -8.90 -7.33
CA PHE A 90 -4.72 -8.33 -8.69
C PHE A 90 -6.11 -8.30 -9.35
N GLY A 91 -6.91 -9.35 -9.20
CA GLY A 91 -8.28 -9.38 -9.70
C GLY A 91 -9.18 -8.34 -9.04
N ARG A 92 -9.05 -8.12 -7.72
CA ARG A 92 -9.78 -7.03 -7.03
C ARG A 92 -9.32 -5.65 -7.49
N MET A 93 -8.00 -5.47 -7.64
CA MET A 93 -7.42 -4.23 -8.18
C MET A 93 -7.99 -3.93 -9.56
N ALA A 94 -7.90 -4.85 -10.50
CA ALA A 94 -8.38 -4.66 -11.86
C ALA A 94 -9.88 -4.38 -11.93
N ARG A 95 -10.67 -4.99 -11.02
CA ARG A 95 -12.13 -4.84 -11.01
C ARG A 95 -12.61 -3.53 -10.39
N TYR A 96 -11.97 -3.05 -9.33
CA TYR A 96 -12.53 -1.97 -8.49
C TYR A 96 -11.61 -0.79 -8.27
N ALA A 97 -10.30 -0.91 -8.50
CA ALA A 97 -9.34 0.12 -8.14
C ALA A 97 -8.77 0.86 -9.35
N ASP A 98 -8.02 1.90 -9.10
CA ASP A 98 -7.29 2.67 -10.12
C ASP A 98 -5.84 2.19 -10.22
N GLY A 99 -5.36 1.44 -9.23
CA GLY A 99 -4.00 0.95 -9.24
C GLY A 99 -3.67 -0.05 -8.15
N TYR A 100 -2.40 -0.41 -8.17
CA TYR A 100 -1.78 -1.41 -7.31
C TYR A 100 -0.75 -0.75 -6.38
N ALA A 101 -0.75 -1.14 -5.12
CA ALA A 101 0.26 -0.74 -4.16
C ALA A 101 1.13 -1.93 -3.75
N HIS A 102 2.42 -1.87 -4.08
CA HIS A 102 3.41 -2.89 -3.74
C HIS A 102 3.88 -2.73 -2.30
N ALA A 103 4.08 -3.86 -1.63
CA ALA A 103 4.43 -3.87 -0.20
C ALA A 103 5.92 -3.58 0.10
N GLY A 104 6.71 -3.27 -0.91
CA GLY A 104 8.16 -3.05 -0.78
C GLY A 104 8.98 -4.27 -1.23
N GLY A 105 10.30 -4.17 -1.05
CA GLY A 105 11.26 -5.14 -1.54
C GLY A 105 12.07 -4.64 -2.73
N PRO A 106 12.96 -5.45 -3.31
CA PRO A 106 13.87 -5.00 -4.36
C PRO A 106 13.12 -4.63 -5.65
N PRO A 107 13.67 -3.75 -6.51
CA PRO A 107 13.05 -3.32 -7.77
C PRO A 107 12.57 -4.46 -8.66
N ARG A 108 13.31 -5.58 -8.71
CA ARG A 108 12.90 -6.79 -9.47
C ARG A 108 11.60 -7.41 -8.96
N ALA A 109 11.33 -7.35 -7.65
CA ALA A 109 10.08 -7.86 -7.07
C ALA A 109 8.90 -6.96 -7.43
N PHE A 110 9.14 -5.64 -7.40
CA PHE A 110 8.17 -4.65 -7.88
C PHE A 110 7.86 -4.87 -9.38
N ALA A 111 8.87 -4.99 -10.24
CA ALA A 111 8.68 -5.23 -11.69
C ALA A 111 7.82 -6.48 -11.96
N GLY A 112 8.09 -7.58 -11.24
CA GLY A 112 7.27 -8.79 -11.33
C GLY A 112 5.82 -8.60 -10.89
N ALA A 113 5.59 -7.80 -9.84
CA ALA A 113 4.24 -7.48 -9.37
C ALA A 113 3.52 -6.53 -10.33
N ALA A 114 4.22 -5.52 -10.86
CA ALA A 114 3.71 -4.59 -11.86
C ALA A 114 3.23 -5.32 -13.11
N ALA A 115 4.03 -6.24 -13.66
CA ALA A 115 3.64 -7.05 -14.81
C ALA A 115 2.36 -7.87 -14.55
N ARG A 116 2.20 -8.43 -13.35
CA ARG A 116 0.97 -9.15 -12.95
C ARG A 116 -0.23 -8.22 -12.80
N ALA A 117 -0.04 -7.02 -12.26
CA ALA A 117 -1.07 -6.01 -12.14
C ALA A 117 -1.57 -5.57 -13.53
N GLU A 118 -0.65 -5.29 -14.45
CA GLU A 118 -0.97 -4.92 -15.83
C GLU A 118 -1.66 -6.06 -16.61
N ALA A 119 -1.21 -7.31 -16.40
CA ALA A 119 -1.87 -8.47 -17.00
C ALA A 119 -3.33 -8.58 -16.53
N ALA A 120 -3.57 -8.51 -15.21
CA ALA A 120 -4.91 -8.53 -14.66
C ALA A 120 -5.77 -7.36 -15.18
N TRP A 121 -5.17 -6.17 -15.35
CA TRP A 121 -5.84 -5.00 -15.90
C TRP A 121 -6.34 -5.23 -17.33
N ARG A 122 -5.47 -5.78 -18.18
CA ARG A 122 -5.83 -6.15 -19.56
C ARG A 122 -6.88 -7.24 -19.61
N ASP A 123 -6.75 -8.28 -18.78
CA ASP A 123 -7.69 -9.41 -18.71
C ASP A 123 -9.11 -8.97 -18.31
N PHE A 124 -9.21 -7.89 -17.52
CA PHE A 124 -10.50 -7.25 -17.18
C PHE A 124 -10.99 -6.24 -18.21
N GLY A 125 -10.30 -6.09 -19.35
CA GLY A 125 -10.69 -5.15 -20.42
C GLY A 125 -10.59 -3.68 -20.05
N ARG A 126 -9.76 -3.33 -19.04
CA ARG A 126 -9.59 -1.95 -18.60
C ARG A 126 -8.71 -1.18 -19.61
N PRO A 127 -9.07 0.07 -19.96
CA PRO A 127 -8.24 0.91 -20.84
C PRO A 127 -6.97 1.39 -20.12
N GLY A 128 -5.91 1.64 -20.88
CA GLY A 128 -4.64 2.16 -20.36
C GLY A 128 -3.92 1.15 -19.46
N ARG A 129 -3.31 1.63 -18.39
CA ARG A 129 -2.61 0.83 -17.37
C ARG A 129 -3.02 1.23 -15.95
N PRO A 130 -2.89 0.34 -14.95
CA PRO A 130 -3.11 0.71 -13.57
C PRO A 130 -2.02 1.70 -13.09
N ARG A 131 -2.36 2.53 -12.10
CA ARG A 131 -1.36 3.24 -11.31
C ARG A 131 -0.54 2.23 -10.49
N LEU A 132 0.77 2.44 -10.45
CA LEU A 132 1.71 1.52 -9.78
C LEU A 132 2.46 2.28 -8.69
N TRP A 133 2.15 1.96 -7.44
CA TRP A 133 2.79 2.55 -6.26
C TRP A 133 3.74 1.57 -5.60
N GLY A 134 4.90 2.06 -5.20
CA GLY A 134 5.92 1.32 -4.47
C GLY A 134 6.16 1.89 -3.09
N GLN A 135 6.86 1.12 -2.25
CA GLN A 135 7.37 1.61 -0.98
C GLN A 135 8.72 1.01 -0.63
N GLY A 136 9.47 1.72 0.20
CA GLY A 136 10.74 1.27 0.79
C GLY A 136 10.91 1.80 2.20
N TYR A 137 11.93 1.30 2.89
CA TYR A 137 12.35 1.76 4.21
C TYR A 137 13.76 2.31 4.13
N ALA A 138 14.02 3.39 4.88
CA ALA A 138 15.35 3.99 4.96
C ALA A 138 15.75 4.25 6.41
N SER A 139 17.04 4.03 6.71
CA SER A 139 17.70 4.35 7.98
C SER A 139 19.08 4.90 7.65
N LEU A 140 19.20 6.22 7.49
CA LEU A 140 20.41 6.87 7.03
C LEU A 140 21.26 7.44 8.17
N VAL A 141 20.69 7.59 9.36
CA VAL A 141 21.33 8.11 10.57
C VAL A 141 21.64 6.96 11.54
N ASP A 142 20.62 6.21 11.94
CA ASP A 142 20.74 5.10 12.88
C ASP A 142 20.21 3.80 12.27
N THR A 143 21.07 3.17 11.49
CA THR A 143 20.77 1.89 10.81
C THR A 143 20.44 0.78 11.79
N GLU A 144 21.12 0.71 12.94
CA GLU A 144 20.93 -0.37 13.91
C GLU A 144 19.55 -0.27 14.57
N ARG A 145 19.16 0.92 15.01
CA ARG A 145 17.83 1.22 15.55
C ARG A 145 16.73 0.98 14.50
N GLY A 146 16.96 1.41 13.26
CA GLY A 146 16.01 1.19 12.17
C GLY A 146 15.81 -0.29 11.85
N ASN A 147 16.89 -1.07 11.81
CA ASN A 147 16.82 -2.51 11.62
C ASN A 147 16.12 -3.22 12.80
N ALA A 148 16.35 -2.77 14.03
CA ALA A 148 15.65 -3.27 15.22
C ALA A 148 14.15 -3.01 15.13
N TYR A 149 13.73 -1.81 14.70
CA TYR A 149 12.33 -1.47 14.44
C TYR A 149 11.70 -2.39 13.39
N LEU A 150 12.38 -2.64 12.28
CA LEU A 150 11.87 -3.53 11.23
C LEU A 150 11.71 -4.97 11.73
N ARG A 151 12.66 -5.47 12.56
CA ARG A 151 12.56 -6.81 13.16
C ARG A 151 11.37 -6.91 14.13
N ASP A 152 11.17 -5.89 14.95
CA ASP A 152 10.02 -5.84 15.86
C ASP A 152 8.70 -5.83 15.08
N TYR A 153 8.54 -4.87 14.16
CA TYR A 153 7.30 -4.71 13.39
C TYR A 153 6.95 -5.91 12.51
N TYR A 154 7.96 -6.51 11.86
CA TYR A 154 7.78 -7.65 10.95
C TYR A 154 8.09 -9.01 11.58
N GLY A 155 8.32 -9.09 12.88
CA GLY A 155 8.63 -10.34 13.59
C GLY A 155 7.60 -11.45 13.38
N PHE A 156 6.33 -11.10 13.13
CA PHE A 156 5.26 -12.04 12.80
C PHE A 156 5.51 -12.82 11.48
N THR A 157 6.44 -12.39 10.64
CA THR A 157 6.80 -13.08 9.39
C THR A 157 7.82 -14.19 9.60
N GLY A 158 8.27 -14.42 10.84
CA GLY A 158 9.31 -15.40 11.17
C GLY A 158 10.62 -15.09 10.47
N GLY A 159 11.30 -16.09 9.93
CA GLY A 159 12.60 -15.91 9.27
C GLY A 159 12.59 -15.00 8.02
N PHE A 160 11.42 -14.65 7.51
CA PHE A 160 11.33 -13.72 6.37
C PHE A 160 11.69 -12.28 6.76
N VAL A 161 11.61 -11.92 8.05
CA VAL A 161 11.96 -10.58 8.55
C VAL A 161 13.38 -10.16 8.15
N GLU A 162 14.35 -11.07 8.15
CA GLU A 162 15.74 -10.73 7.80
C GLU A 162 15.89 -10.33 6.32
N ARG A 163 15.02 -10.82 5.44
CA ARG A 163 14.95 -10.33 4.05
C ARG A 163 14.42 -8.91 3.97
N ILE A 164 13.46 -8.55 4.82
CA ILE A 164 12.93 -7.18 4.89
C ILE A 164 14.01 -6.24 5.41
N VAL A 165 14.73 -6.64 6.44
CA VAL A 165 15.84 -5.86 7.02
C VAL A 165 16.98 -5.68 6.01
N ALA A 166 17.30 -6.71 5.22
CA ALA A 166 18.33 -6.63 4.18
C ALA A 166 18.00 -5.66 3.04
N GLU A 167 16.72 -5.31 2.85
CA GLU A 167 16.26 -4.33 1.87
C GLU A 167 16.13 -2.90 2.47
N ASN A 168 16.51 -2.70 3.73
CA ASN A 168 16.54 -1.37 4.34
C ASN A 168 17.61 -0.51 3.69
N LEU A 169 17.25 0.68 3.24
CA LEU A 169 18.15 1.60 2.55
C LEU A 169 18.99 2.36 3.58
N THR A 170 20.28 2.04 3.65
CA THR A 170 21.19 2.54 4.70
C THR A 170 22.25 3.50 4.20
N SER A 171 22.16 3.95 2.96
CA SER A 171 23.06 4.94 2.37
C SER A 171 22.38 5.73 1.25
N ALA A 172 22.86 6.94 1.00
CA ALA A 172 22.40 7.78 -0.10
C ALA A 172 22.50 7.08 -1.46
N ARG A 173 23.55 6.30 -1.68
CA ARG A 173 23.70 5.49 -2.89
C ARG A 173 22.60 4.44 -3.02
N ALA A 174 22.31 3.72 -1.93
CA ALA A 174 21.26 2.70 -1.92
C ALA A 174 19.89 3.33 -2.22
N VAL A 175 19.60 4.52 -1.68
CA VAL A 175 18.37 5.28 -1.96
C VAL A 175 18.29 5.62 -3.46
N LYS A 176 19.34 6.21 -4.04
CA LYS A 176 19.37 6.58 -5.47
C LYS A 176 19.21 5.35 -6.39
N ASP A 177 19.89 4.26 -6.08
CA ASP A 177 19.81 3.02 -6.87
C ASP A 177 18.42 2.39 -6.76
N PHE A 178 17.80 2.44 -5.58
CA PHE A 178 16.44 1.95 -5.34
C PHE A 178 15.39 2.78 -6.10
N VAL A 179 15.45 4.10 -6.01
CA VAL A 179 14.54 5.01 -6.74
C VAL A 179 14.63 4.77 -8.23
N ARG A 180 15.84 4.76 -8.79
CA ARG A 180 16.07 4.49 -10.21
C ARG A 180 15.50 3.13 -10.62
N GLY A 181 15.75 2.07 -9.86
CA GLY A 181 15.25 0.74 -10.19
C GLY A 181 13.72 0.64 -10.15
N TYR A 182 13.04 1.39 -9.28
CA TYR A 182 11.58 1.46 -9.28
C TYR A 182 11.05 2.30 -10.45
N GLU A 183 11.72 3.40 -10.79
CA GLU A 183 11.40 4.22 -11.96
C GLU A 183 11.52 3.40 -13.26
N GLU A 184 12.64 2.70 -13.46
CA GLU A 184 12.86 1.81 -14.60
C GLU A 184 11.82 0.69 -14.70
N ALA A 185 11.28 0.25 -13.55
CA ALA A 185 10.22 -0.75 -13.48
C ALA A 185 8.80 -0.16 -13.65
N GLY A 186 8.68 1.14 -13.96
CA GLY A 186 7.41 1.81 -14.28
C GLY A 186 6.58 2.22 -13.06
N CYS A 187 7.22 2.43 -11.91
CA CYS A 187 6.58 2.96 -10.71
C CYS A 187 6.12 4.41 -10.94
N ASP A 188 4.84 4.69 -10.63
CA ASP A 188 4.30 6.05 -10.74
C ASP A 188 4.54 6.88 -9.49
N GLU A 189 4.56 6.23 -8.33
CA GLU A 189 4.73 6.87 -7.02
C GLU A 189 5.52 5.94 -6.10
N LEU A 190 6.60 6.45 -5.51
CA LEU A 190 7.42 5.69 -4.56
C LEU A 190 7.44 6.39 -3.19
N VAL A 191 6.94 5.69 -2.18
CA VAL A 191 6.92 6.18 -0.80
C VAL A 191 8.07 5.56 -0.02
N ILE A 192 9.01 6.35 0.46
CA ILE A 192 10.09 5.90 1.33
C ILE A 192 9.77 6.31 2.77
N PHE A 193 9.69 5.34 3.66
CA PHE A 193 9.46 5.54 5.07
C PHE A 193 10.78 5.55 5.83
N THR A 194 11.00 6.58 6.64
CA THR A 194 12.05 6.53 7.65
C THR A 194 11.64 5.55 8.75
N THR A 195 12.58 4.80 9.28
CA THR A 195 12.33 3.77 10.29
C THR A 195 12.46 4.29 11.73
N THR A 196 12.96 5.51 11.89
CA THR A 196 12.98 6.24 13.17
C THR A 196 12.23 7.56 13.03
N PRO A 197 11.70 8.12 14.13
CA PRO A 197 10.94 9.38 14.11
C PRO A 197 11.85 10.62 14.10
N ASP A 198 13.17 10.45 13.97
CA ASP A 198 14.13 11.54 14.06
C ASP A 198 14.08 12.40 12.80
N ILE A 199 14.00 13.71 12.96
CA ILE A 199 13.90 14.64 11.82
C ILE A 199 15.15 14.56 10.92
N GLU A 200 16.32 14.27 11.48
CA GLU A 200 17.56 14.12 10.75
C GLU A 200 17.50 12.99 9.70
N GLU A 201 16.74 11.92 9.96
CA GLU A 201 16.51 10.87 8.96
C GLU A 201 15.82 11.43 7.70
N LEU A 202 14.84 12.32 7.89
CA LEU A 202 14.14 12.95 6.78
C LEU A 202 15.06 13.91 6.03
N GLU A 203 15.87 14.69 6.73
CA GLU A 203 16.84 15.61 6.16
C GLU A 203 17.87 14.85 5.32
N ARG A 204 18.44 13.76 5.85
CA ARG A 204 19.37 12.89 5.13
C ARG A 204 18.72 12.22 3.89
N LEU A 205 17.45 11.84 4.01
CA LEU A 205 16.72 11.27 2.87
C LEU A 205 16.51 12.33 1.78
N GLN A 206 16.18 13.56 2.15
CA GLN A 206 16.06 14.67 1.19
C GLN A 206 17.40 14.97 0.49
N GLU A 207 18.50 15.04 1.25
CA GLU A 207 19.85 15.19 0.70
C GLU A 207 20.22 14.05 -0.28
N ALA A 208 19.82 12.82 0.07
CA ALA A 208 20.06 11.66 -0.79
C ALA A 208 19.27 11.70 -2.09
N LEU A 209 18.14 12.39 -2.15
CA LEU A 209 17.27 12.50 -3.33
C LEU A 209 17.59 13.73 -4.20
N ALA A 210 18.29 14.71 -3.64
CA ALA A 210 18.79 15.87 -4.38
C ALA A 210 19.96 15.47 -5.31
#